data_d6f804c21685a4e27ef647fa97499abc
#
_entry.id   d6f804c21685a4e27ef647fa97499abc
#
_cell.length_a   1.000
_cell.length_b   1.000
_cell.length_c   1.000
_cell.angle_alpha   90.00
_cell.angle_beta   90.00
_cell.angle_gamma   90.00
#
_symmetry.space_group_name_H-M   'P 1'
#
loop_
_entity.id
_entity.type
_entity.pdbx_description
1 polymer ?
#
loop_
_entity_poly.entity_id
_entity_poly.type
_entity_poly.pdbx_seq_one_letter_code
_entity_poly.pdbx_strand_id
1 'polypeptide(L)'
;MTASLFPRRPPKRVLPGFHLTLGYTILYLSLIVLIPLSALVFKTFTLTWDQFWSAVTGPRVLASYRLTFGASFIAALVNAFFGLLVAWVLVRYDFFGKKVVDALVDLPFALPTAVAGISLTALLAGNGWIGQLLEPHGIQLAFNPNGVVIALIFIGLPFVVRTVQPVLEDAEKELEEAATCLGATRWQTFTRVILPTIVPALLTGFAMAFARAVGEYGSVIFIAGNMPMVSEITPLIIIGKLEQYDYAGATAVALVMLVFSFILLLIINALQAWQRRHTGAPA
;
A
#
# COMPACT_ATOMS: atom_id res chain seq x y z
N MET A 1 -52.19 -1.52 1.78
CA MET A 1 -51.44 -2.78 1.79
C MET A 1 -51.76 -3.53 0.51
N THR A 2 -51.03 -3.34 -0.56
CA THR A 2 -51.14 -4.10 -1.82
C THR A 2 -49.77 -4.68 -2.10
N ALA A 3 -49.58 -5.94 -1.74
CA ALA A 3 -48.38 -6.72 -2.05
C ALA A 3 -48.33 -6.92 -3.56
N SER A 4 -47.24 -6.49 -4.20
CA SER A 4 -46.97 -6.73 -5.60
C SER A 4 -46.68 -8.21 -5.85
N LEU A 5 -47.69 -8.89 -6.41
CA LEU A 5 -47.66 -10.31 -6.78
C LEU A 5 -46.87 -10.65 -8.06
N PHE A 6 -46.00 -9.73 -8.53
CA PHE A 6 -45.17 -10.03 -9.71
C PHE A 6 -43.79 -10.50 -9.26
N PRO A 7 -43.38 -11.72 -9.63
CA PRO A 7 -42.02 -12.16 -9.42
C PRO A 7 -41.06 -11.21 -10.18
N ARG A 8 -40.11 -10.56 -9.45
CA ARG A 8 -39.05 -9.77 -10.06
C ARG A 8 -38.28 -10.68 -11.06
N ARG A 9 -38.43 -10.41 -12.34
CA ARG A 9 -37.64 -11.09 -13.37
C ARG A 9 -36.17 -10.89 -13.03
N PRO A 10 -35.35 -11.97 -13.00
CA PRO A 10 -33.92 -11.82 -12.79
C PRO A 10 -33.37 -10.91 -13.91
N PRO A 11 -32.40 -10.04 -13.60
CA PRO A 11 -31.84 -9.13 -14.60
C PRO A 11 -31.31 -9.97 -15.77
N LYS A 12 -31.76 -9.64 -16.98
CA LYS A 12 -31.29 -10.30 -18.21
C LYS A 12 -29.79 -10.09 -18.29
N ARG A 13 -29.03 -11.18 -18.15
CA ARG A 13 -27.57 -11.16 -18.30
C ARG A 13 -27.25 -10.73 -19.73
N VAL A 14 -26.59 -9.59 -19.87
CA VAL A 14 -26.32 -8.94 -21.16
C VAL A 14 -25.28 -9.72 -22.00
N LEU A 15 -24.46 -10.54 -21.35
CA LEU A 15 -23.41 -11.31 -22.01
C LEU A 15 -23.74 -12.82 -22.04
N PRO A 16 -23.85 -13.44 -23.22
CA PRO A 16 -23.90 -14.89 -23.35
C PRO A 16 -22.55 -15.47 -22.90
N GLY A 17 -22.55 -16.59 -22.13
CA GLY A 17 -21.31 -17.27 -21.74
C GLY A 17 -20.81 -16.97 -20.31
N PHE A 18 -21.57 -16.30 -19.45
CA PHE A 18 -21.16 -15.97 -18.08
C PHE A 18 -20.58 -17.18 -17.30
N HIS A 19 -21.20 -18.35 -17.39
CA HIS A 19 -20.73 -19.54 -16.67
C HIS A 19 -19.37 -20.04 -17.20
N LEU A 20 -19.15 -19.91 -18.51
CA LEU A 20 -17.91 -20.31 -19.17
C LEU A 20 -16.76 -19.36 -18.80
N THR A 21 -17.01 -18.05 -18.87
CA THR A 21 -16.04 -17.01 -18.48
C THR A 21 -15.72 -17.08 -16.99
N LEU A 22 -16.74 -17.26 -16.14
CA LEU A 22 -16.53 -17.42 -14.70
C LEU A 22 -15.71 -18.68 -14.39
N GLY A 23 -16.04 -19.82 -15.03
CA GLY A 23 -15.30 -21.07 -14.85
C GLY A 23 -13.84 -20.92 -15.26
N TYR A 24 -13.56 -20.28 -16.40
CA TYR A 24 -12.20 -20.02 -16.85
C TYR A 24 -11.44 -19.08 -15.94
N THR A 25 -12.09 -18.00 -15.45
CA THR A 25 -11.49 -17.07 -14.50
C THR A 25 -11.13 -17.76 -13.18
N ILE A 26 -12.04 -18.56 -12.63
CA ILE A 26 -11.77 -19.32 -11.40
C ILE A 26 -10.64 -20.31 -11.62
N LEU A 27 -10.64 -21.06 -12.73
CA LEU A 27 -9.58 -22.00 -13.06
C LEU A 27 -8.21 -21.30 -13.15
N TYR A 28 -8.13 -20.18 -13.86
CA TYR A 28 -6.92 -19.39 -14.01
C TYR A 28 -6.40 -18.86 -12.67
N LEU A 29 -7.27 -18.24 -11.87
CA LEU A 29 -6.92 -17.76 -10.53
C LEU A 29 -6.49 -18.91 -9.61
N SER A 30 -7.16 -20.07 -9.68
CA SER A 30 -6.79 -21.22 -8.89
C SER A 30 -5.40 -21.74 -9.26
N LEU A 31 -5.09 -21.86 -10.54
CA LEU A 31 -3.79 -22.32 -11.00
C LEU A 31 -2.64 -21.39 -10.62
N ILE A 32 -2.82 -20.06 -10.83
CA ILE A 32 -1.73 -19.09 -10.67
C ILE A 32 -1.61 -18.57 -9.23
N VAL A 33 -2.71 -18.51 -8.48
CA VAL A 33 -2.71 -17.93 -7.14
C VAL A 33 -2.88 -19.00 -6.06
N LEU A 34 -3.95 -19.82 -6.14
CA LEU A 34 -4.28 -20.72 -5.03
C LEU A 34 -3.29 -21.90 -4.92
N ILE A 35 -2.81 -22.46 -6.02
CA ILE A 35 -1.86 -23.58 -5.98
C ILE A 35 -0.52 -23.16 -5.38
N PRO A 36 0.16 -22.05 -5.81
CA PRO A 36 1.39 -21.60 -5.16
C PRO A 36 1.19 -21.24 -3.69
N LEU A 37 0.09 -20.57 -3.33
CA LEU A 37 -0.20 -20.28 -1.93
C LEU A 37 -0.47 -21.53 -1.10
N SER A 38 -1.14 -22.53 -1.66
CA SER A 38 -1.35 -23.80 -0.96
C SER A 38 -0.03 -24.54 -0.71
N ALA A 39 0.91 -24.50 -1.65
CA ALA A 39 2.23 -25.10 -1.47
C ALA A 39 3.00 -24.48 -0.28
N LEU A 40 2.87 -23.15 -0.07
CA LEU A 40 3.42 -22.48 1.12
C LEU A 40 2.81 -23.03 2.40
N VAL A 41 1.48 -23.19 2.44
CA VAL A 41 0.76 -23.75 3.60
C VAL A 41 1.17 -25.20 3.85
N PHE A 42 1.17 -26.06 2.81
CA PHE A 42 1.57 -27.47 2.94
C PHE A 42 3.02 -27.62 3.42
N LYS A 43 3.92 -26.77 2.93
CA LYS A 43 5.32 -26.78 3.39
C LYS A 43 5.44 -26.38 4.85
N THR A 44 4.67 -25.41 5.31
CA THR A 44 4.63 -25.02 6.72
C THR A 44 4.13 -26.15 7.61
N PHE A 45 3.17 -26.97 7.18
CA PHE A 45 2.66 -28.12 7.93
C PHE A 45 3.67 -29.26 8.10
N THR A 46 4.84 -29.21 7.45
CA THR A 46 5.94 -30.16 7.72
C THR A 46 6.63 -29.89 9.05
N LEU A 47 6.42 -28.71 9.65
CA LEU A 47 6.94 -28.36 10.97
C LEU A 47 6.06 -28.94 12.08
N THR A 48 6.68 -29.33 13.19
CA THR A 48 5.94 -29.57 14.44
C THR A 48 5.46 -28.24 15.03
N TRP A 49 4.46 -28.31 15.92
CA TRP A 49 3.89 -27.11 16.55
C TRP A 49 4.95 -26.25 17.25
N ASP A 50 5.86 -26.89 17.99
CA ASP A 50 6.96 -26.20 18.70
C ASP A 50 7.96 -25.56 17.72
N GLN A 51 8.30 -26.26 16.64
CA GLN A 51 9.16 -25.73 15.58
C GLN A 51 8.52 -24.52 14.87
N PHE A 52 7.23 -24.61 14.61
CA PHE A 52 6.51 -23.48 14.00
C PHE A 52 6.60 -22.23 14.91
N TRP A 53 6.22 -22.38 16.18
CA TRP A 53 6.25 -21.25 17.11
C TRP A 53 7.67 -20.71 17.31
N SER A 54 8.67 -21.55 17.45
CA SER A 54 10.06 -21.11 17.58
C SER A 54 10.56 -20.36 16.34
N ALA A 55 10.12 -20.77 15.13
CA ALA A 55 10.47 -20.10 13.89
C ALA A 55 9.84 -18.72 13.73
N VAL A 56 8.59 -18.53 14.22
CA VAL A 56 7.82 -17.28 13.99
C VAL A 56 7.85 -16.30 15.15
N THR A 57 8.19 -16.75 16.38
CA THR A 57 8.24 -15.89 17.58
C THR A 57 9.66 -15.59 18.05
N GLY A 58 10.68 -15.99 17.30
CA GLY A 58 12.06 -15.64 17.60
C GLY A 58 12.24 -14.12 17.72
N PRO A 59 13.06 -13.62 18.67
CA PRO A 59 13.21 -12.17 18.92
C PRO A 59 13.55 -11.38 17.66
N ARG A 60 14.42 -11.93 16.80
CA ARG A 60 14.82 -11.34 15.52
C ARG A 60 13.63 -11.23 14.54
N VAL A 61 12.78 -12.27 14.48
CA VAL A 61 11.60 -12.30 13.61
C VAL A 61 10.54 -11.32 14.11
N LEU A 62 10.30 -11.27 15.42
CA LEU A 62 9.37 -10.30 16.02
C LEU A 62 9.81 -8.85 15.79
N ALA A 63 11.11 -8.56 15.92
CA ALA A 63 11.66 -7.25 15.62
C ALA A 63 11.43 -6.87 14.13
N SER A 64 11.63 -7.81 13.21
CA SER A 64 11.40 -7.59 11.79
C SER A 64 9.93 -7.35 11.44
N TYR A 65 8.98 -8.05 12.08
CA TYR A 65 7.55 -7.76 11.91
C TYR A 65 7.21 -6.33 12.34
N ARG A 66 7.69 -5.92 13.52
CA ARG A 66 7.46 -4.56 14.03
C ARG A 66 8.01 -3.51 13.08
N LEU A 67 9.22 -3.72 12.55
CA LEU A 67 9.81 -2.80 11.59
C LEU A 67 9.02 -2.81 10.28
N THR A 68 8.73 -3.98 9.69
CA THR A 68 8.05 -4.08 8.40
C THR A 68 6.68 -3.42 8.44
N PHE A 69 5.82 -3.81 9.39
CA PHE A 69 4.48 -3.25 9.49
C PHE A 69 4.48 -1.79 9.96
N GLY A 70 5.36 -1.45 10.92
CA GLY A 70 5.49 -0.09 11.43
C GLY A 70 5.99 0.89 10.37
N ALA A 71 7.08 0.56 9.68
CA ALA A 71 7.62 1.39 8.60
C ALA A 71 6.64 1.53 7.44
N SER A 72 5.97 0.42 7.05
CA SER A 72 4.93 0.45 6.01
C SER A 72 3.76 1.34 6.38
N PHE A 73 3.30 1.29 7.63
CA PHE A 73 2.22 2.14 8.12
C PHE A 73 2.60 3.61 8.13
N ILE A 74 3.79 3.95 8.65
CA ILE A 74 4.31 5.32 8.66
C ILE A 74 4.46 5.83 7.21
N ALA A 75 5.05 5.03 6.32
CA ALA A 75 5.21 5.40 4.92
C ALA A 75 3.87 5.64 4.23
N ALA A 76 2.87 4.79 4.47
CA ALA A 76 1.53 4.95 3.91
C ALA A 76 0.82 6.21 4.46
N LEU A 77 0.99 6.55 5.75
CA LEU A 77 0.47 7.79 6.33
C LEU A 77 1.12 9.03 5.71
N VAL A 78 2.45 9.02 5.58
CA VAL A 78 3.18 10.12 4.93
C VAL A 78 2.71 10.28 3.49
N ASN A 79 2.56 9.17 2.77
CA ASN A 79 2.05 9.17 1.41
C ASN A 79 0.59 9.62 1.32
N ALA A 80 -0.26 9.29 2.29
CA ALA A 80 -1.63 9.78 2.32
C ALA A 80 -1.68 11.31 2.44
N PHE A 81 -0.82 11.89 3.26
CA PHE A 81 -0.75 13.33 3.42
C PHE A 81 -0.10 14.02 2.22
N PHE A 82 1.13 13.64 1.86
CA PHE A 82 1.86 14.30 0.77
C PHE A 82 1.32 13.92 -0.61
N GLY A 83 0.83 12.69 -0.80
CA GLY A 83 0.17 12.27 -2.02
C GLY A 83 -1.12 13.03 -2.29
N LEU A 84 -1.90 13.32 -1.23
CA LEU A 84 -3.06 14.21 -1.34
C LEU A 84 -2.64 15.63 -1.75
N LEU A 85 -1.58 16.19 -1.17
CA LEU A 85 -1.07 17.51 -1.56
C LEU A 85 -0.61 17.53 -3.02
N VAL A 86 0.12 16.50 -3.46
CA VAL A 86 0.57 16.38 -4.85
C VAL A 86 -0.62 16.26 -5.80
N ALA A 87 -1.58 15.38 -5.51
CA ALA A 87 -2.79 15.22 -6.30
C ALA A 87 -3.59 16.55 -6.38
N TRP A 88 -3.71 17.23 -5.24
CA TRP A 88 -4.36 18.54 -5.18
C TRP A 88 -3.69 19.55 -6.10
N VAL A 89 -2.36 19.68 -6.02
CA VAL A 89 -1.60 20.63 -6.86
C VAL A 89 -1.74 20.28 -8.35
N LEU A 90 -1.64 19.00 -8.68
CA LEU A 90 -1.77 18.54 -10.07
C LEU A 90 -3.17 18.77 -10.66
N VAL A 91 -4.22 18.71 -9.86
CA VAL A 91 -5.60 18.90 -10.35
C VAL A 91 -5.99 20.37 -10.34
N ARG A 92 -5.70 21.09 -9.28
CA ARG A 92 -6.27 22.43 -9.01
C ARG A 92 -5.45 23.60 -9.56
N TYR A 93 -4.17 23.36 -9.91
CA TYR A 93 -3.29 24.42 -10.40
C TYR A 93 -2.75 24.10 -11.79
N ASP A 94 -2.61 25.17 -12.58
CA ASP A 94 -1.88 25.11 -13.86
C ASP A 94 -0.56 25.87 -13.69
N PHE A 95 0.55 25.17 -13.95
CA PHE A 95 1.88 25.72 -13.82
C PHE A 95 2.82 25.14 -14.89
N PHE A 96 3.91 25.87 -15.14
CA PHE A 96 4.93 25.39 -16.07
C PHE A 96 5.58 24.10 -15.59
N GLY A 97 5.62 23.09 -16.45
CA GLY A 97 6.18 21.77 -16.10
C GLY A 97 5.21 20.79 -15.40
N LYS A 98 3.93 21.13 -15.25
CA LYS A 98 2.90 20.24 -14.66
C LYS A 98 2.97 18.81 -15.19
N LYS A 99 3.07 18.64 -16.52
CA LYS A 99 3.18 17.31 -17.16
C LYS A 99 4.43 16.54 -16.74
N VAL A 100 5.53 17.25 -16.50
CA VAL A 100 6.78 16.65 -16.03
C VAL A 100 6.63 16.18 -14.59
N VAL A 101 6.05 17.01 -13.71
CA VAL A 101 5.78 16.64 -12.31
C VAL A 101 4.82 15.47 -12.25
N ASP A 102 3.78 15.47 -13.07
CA ASP A 102 2.83 14.35 -13.17
C ASP A 102 3.53 13.05 -13.60
N ALA A 103 4.39 13.11 -14.61
CA ALA A 103 5.18 11.96 -15.04
C ALA A 103 6.19 11.49 -13.98
N LEU A 104 6.77 12.40 -13.19
CA LEU A 104 7.68 12.06 -12.09
C LEU A 104 6.99 11.29 -10.96
N VAL A 105 5.70 11.50 -10.75
CA VAL A 105 4.92 10.70 -9.79
C VAL A 105 4.93 9.22 -10.17
N ASP A 106 4.93 8.89 -11.46
CA ASP A 106 4.92 7.49 -11.93
C ASP A 106 6.32 6.87 -12.01
N LEU A 107 7.37 7.64 -11.77
CA LEU A 107 8.75 7.15 -11.83
C LEU A 107 9.00 5.89 -10.99
N PRO A 108 8.45 5.77 -9.74
CA PRO A 108 8.60 4.54 -8.96
C PRO A 108 8.00 3.29 -9.60
N PHE A 109 7.04 3.41 -10.50
CA PHE A 109 6.49 2.27 -11.25
C PHE A 109 7.40 1.84 -12.41
N ALA A 110 8.12 2.79 -13.00
CA ALA A 110 9.00 2.54 -14.13
C ALA A 110 10.37 2.01 -13.72
N LEU A 111 10.84 2.34 -12.51
CA LEU A 111 12.15 1.92 -12.01
C LEU A 111 12.09 0.52 -11.40
N PRO A 112 13.08 -0.35 -11.72
CA PRO A 112 13.30 -1.56 -10.92
C PRO A 112 13.55 -1.16 -9.45
N THR A 113 12.88 -1.85 -8.51
CA THR A 113 12.94 -1.46 -7.08
C THR A 113 14.38 -1.48 -6.52
N ALA A 114 15.22 -2.40 -7.00
CA ALA A 114 16.64 -2.43 -6.65
C ALA A 114 17.38 -1.15 -7.06
N VAL A 115 17.12 -0.63 -8.28
CA VAL A 115 17.71 0.61 -8.77
C VAL A 115 17.28 1.80 -7.92
N ALA A 116 16.00 1.86 -7.55
CA ALA A 116 15.49 2.88 -6.65
C ALA A 116 16.21 2.83 -5.28
N GLY A 117 16.39 1.64 -4.70
CA GLY A 117 17.13 1.45 -3.45
C GLY A 117 18.57 1.91 -3.54
N ILE A 118 19.30 1.53 -4.58
CA ILE A 118 20.69 1.94 -4.82
C ILE A 118 20.79 3.47 -4.98
N SER A 119 19.87 4.07 -5.76
CA SER A 119 19.86 5.52 -6.01
C SER A 119 19.58 6.30 -4.72
N LEU A 120 18.60 5.85 -3.92
CA LEU A 120 18.31 6.46 -2.63
C LEU A 120 19.48 6.31 -1.65
N THR A 121 20.15 5.15 -1.65
CA THR A 121 21.32 4.93 -0.80
C THR A 121 22.47 5.84 -1.22
N ALA A 122 22.76 5.95 -2.52
CA ALA A 122 23.81 6.84 -3.02
C ALA A 122 23.55 8.31 -2.66
N LEU A 123 22.29 8.72 -2.58
CA LEU A 123 21.91 10.08 -2.22
C LEU A 123 21.96 10.36 -0.72
N LEU A 124 21.54 9.38 0.10
CA LEU A 124 21.25 9.55 1.53
C LEU A 124 22.34 8.98 2.45
N ALA A 125 23.27 8.17 1.95
CA ALA A 125 24.42 7.70 2.72
C ALA A 125 25.33 8.88 3.12
N GLY A 126 26.15 8.71 4.15
CA GLY A 126 27.02 9.77 4.69
C GLY A 126 27.97 10.40 3.68
N ASN A 127 28.30 9.71 2.60
CA ASN A 127 29.07 10.22 1.46
C ASN A 127 28.19 10.75 0.30
N GLY A 128 26.87 10.67 0.41
CA GLY A 128 25.90 11.15 -0.58
C GLY A 128 25.59 12.65 -0.44
N TRP A 129 25.00 13.24 -1.46
CA TRP A 129 24.75 14.70 -1.49
C TRP A 129 23.86 15.20 -0.33
N ILE A 130 22.83 14.44 0.04
CA ILE A 130 21.96 14.82 1.16
C ILE A 130 22.56 14.31 2.49
N GLY A 131 23.13 13.09 2.47
CA GLY A 131 23.71 12.50 3.67
C GLY A 131 24.80 13.37 4.27
N GLN A 132 25.71 13.89 3.45
CA GLN A 132 26.80 14.79 3.88
C GLN A 132 26.29 16.05 4.61
N LEU A 133 25.10 16.54 4.27
CA LEU A 133 24.52 17.73 4.89
C LEU A 133 23.86 17.41 6.24
N LEU A 134 23.33 16.20 6.40
CA LEU A 134 22.51 15.82 7.55
C LEU A 134 23.30 15.07 8.63
N GLU A 135 24.29 14.27 8.24
CA GLU A 135 25.09 13.46 9.17
C GLU A 135 25.83 14.30 10.24
N PRO A 136 26.42 15.50 9.90
CA PRO A 136 27.01 16.36 10.92
C PRO A 136 26.03 16.84 12.00
N HIS A 137 24.73 16.81 11.72
CA HIS A 137 23.66 17.15 12.65
C HIS A 137 23.10 15.91 13.40
N GLY A 138 23.75 14.74 13.25
CA GLY A 138 23.34 13.49 13.88
C GLY A 138 22.16 12.80 13.20
N ILE A 139 21.75 13.27 12.00
CA ILE A 139 20.62 12.70 11.26
C ILE A 139 21.13 11.74 10.20
N GLN A 140 21.02 10.45 10.47
CA GLN A 140 21.32 9.39 9.50
C GLN A 140 20.04 8.94 8.82
N LEU A 141 20.02 8.94 7.47
CA LEU A 141 18.89 8.57 6.65
C LEU A 141 19.07 7.23 5.93
N ALA A 142 20.29 6.73 5.80
CA ALA A 142 20.59 5.43 5.21
C ALA A 142 21.13 4.46 6.27
N PHE A 143 21.07 3.17 5.98
CA PHE A 143 21.57 2.05 6.81
C PHE A 143 20.92 1.96 8.19
N ASN A 144 19.67 2.38 8.29
CA ASN A 144 18.90 2.35 9.52
C ASN A 144 17.37 2.26 9.21
N PRO A 145 16.47 2.16 10.22
CA PRO A 145 15.03 2.13 10.02
C PRO A 145 14.46 3.34 9.26
N ASN A 146 15.08 4.52 9.35
CA ASN A 146 14.62 5.70 8.61
C ASN A 146 14.78 5.49 7.09
N GLY A 147 15.89 4.86 6.66
CA GLY A 147 16.09 4.49 5.27
C GLY A 147 15.01 3.56 4.74
N VAL A 148 14.56 2.61 5.57
CA VAL A 148 13.43 1.73 5.22
C VAL A 148 12.19 2.57 4.95
N VAL A 149 11.82 3.47 5.86
CA VAL A 149 10.64 4.34 5.72
C VAL A 149 10.74 5.19 4.45
N ILE A 150 11.89 5.80 4.16
CA ILE A 150 12.10 6.65 2.97
C ILE A 150 11.92 5.84 1.68
N ALA A 151 12.49 4.63 1.61
CA ALA A 151 12.32 3.76 0.45
C ALA A 151 10.85 3.39 0.23
N LEU A 152 10.12 3.09 1.31
CA LEU A 152 8.71 2.75 1.26
C LEU A 152 7.83 3.96 0.90
N ILE A 153 8.18 5.18 1.34
CA ILE A 153 7.51 6.42 0.91
C ILE A 153 7.68 6.60 -0.60
N PHE A 154 8.90 6.48 -1.10
CA PHE A 154 9.17 6.63 -2.53
C PHE A 154 8.32 5.69 -3.38
N ILE A 155 8.27 4.41 -3.03
CA ILE A 155 7.52 3.39 -3.78
C ILE A 155 6.00 3.55 -3.61
N GLY A 156 5.55 4.00 -2.44
CA GLY A 156 4.13 4.10 -2.11
C GLY A 156 3.43 5.34 -2.64
N LEU A 157 4.16 6.43 -2.96
CA LEU A 157 3.60 7.72 -3.34
C LEU A 157 2.62 7.66 -4.53
N PRO A 158 2.94 7.00 -5.65
CA PRO A 158 2.06 6.98 -6.81
C PRO A 158 0.70 6.34 -6.52
N PHE A 159 0.62 5.37 -5.61
CA PHE A 159 -0.65 4.72 -5.27
C PHE A 159 -1.67 5.70 -4.68
N VAL A 160 -1.23 6.61 -3.83
CA VAL A 160 -2.12 7.62 -3.25
C VAL A 160 -2.48 8.67 -4.30
N VAL A 161 -1.50 9.20 -5.01
CA VAL A 161 -1.74 10.25 -6.02
C VAL A 161 -2.72 9.76 -7.09
N ARG A 162 -2.47 8.58 -7.68
CA ARG A 162 -3.29 8.03 -8.77
C ARG A 162 -4.68 7.55 -8.33
N THR A 163 -4.90 7.34 -7.03
CA THR A 163 -6.22 7.02 -6.50
C THR A 163 -7.03 8.27 -6.21
N VAL A 164 -6.38 9.33 -5.74
CA VAL A 164 -7.05 10.57 -5.33
C VAL A 164 -7.28 11.52 -6.50
N GLN A 165 -6.33 11.59 -7.45
CA GLN A 165 -6.36 12.52 -8.58
C GLN A 165 -7.66 12.43 -9.40
N PRO A 166 -8.14 11.25 -9.87
CA PRO A 166 -9.37 11.17 -10.66
C PRO A 166 -10.60 11.67 -9.88
N VAL A 167 -10.68 11.36 -8.59
CA VAL A 167 -11.81 11.80 -7.75
C VAL A 167 -11.81 13.32 -7.57
N LEU A 168 -10.63 13.95 -7.53
CA LEU A 168 -10.52 15.40 -7.49
C LEU A 168 -10.85 16.04 -8.86
N GLU A 169 -10.53 15.37 -9.97
CA GLU A 169 -10.87 15.80 -11.33
C GLU A 169 -12.38 15.74 -11.57
N ASP A 170 -13.04 14.69 -11.09
CA ASP A 170 -14.48 14.47 -11.21
C ASP A 170 -15.30 15.27 -10.18
N ALA A 171 -14.66 15.92 -9.20
CA ALA A 171 -15.36 16.70 -8.18
C ALA A 171 -16.08 17.91 -8.79
N GLU A 172 -17.40 17.97 -8.60
CA GLU A 172 -18.27 19.02 -9.12
C GLU A 172 -17.89 20.39 -8.51
N LYS A 173 -17.46 21.32 -9.36
CA LYS A 173 -17.10 22.71 -8.93
C LYS A 173 -18.32 23.48 -8.41
N GLU A 174 -19.51 23.12 -8.88
CA GLU A 174 -20.77 23.71 -8.46
C GLU A 174 -21.01 23.56 -6.94
N LEU A 175 -20.57 22.45 -6.34
CA LEU A 175 -20.68 22.27 -4.88
C LEU A 175 -19.77 23.23 -4.11
N GLU A 176 -18.59 23.53 -4.63
CA GLU A 176 -17.66 24.49 -4.04
C GLU A 176 -18.18 25.93 -4.20
N GLU A 177 -18.74 26.26 -5.36
CA GLU A 177 -19.36 27.54 -5.65
C GLU A 177 -20.59 27.78 -4.77
N ALA A 178 -21.48 26.77 -4.65
CA ALA A 178 -22.64 26.82 -3.77
C ALA A 178 -22.23 27.04 -2.30
N ALA A 179 -21.20 26.34 -1.82
CA ALA A 179 -20.68 26.55 -0.48
C ALA A 179 -20.16 27.97 -0.28
N THR A 180 -19.49 28.53 -1.29
CA THR A 180 -18.99 29.92 -1.25
C THR A 180 -20.13 30.92 -1.25
N CYS A 181 -21.17 30.70 -2.05
CA CYS A 181 -22.38 31.55 -2.06
C CYS A 181 -23.11 31.54 -0.70
N LEU A 182 -23.03 30.44 0.05
CA LEU A 182 -23.56 30.33 1.42
C LEU A 182 -22.63 30.90 2.48
N GLY A 183 -21.54 31.58 2.09
CA GLY A 183 -20.61 32.25 3.00
C GLY A 183 -19.57 31.32 3.64
N ALA A 184 -19.36 30.10 3.12
CA ALA A 184 -18.34 29.23 3.65
C ALA A 184 -16.92 29.74 3.36
N THR A 185 -16.05 29.67 4.34
CA THR A 185 -14.62 29.96 4.15
C THR A 185 -13.95 28.85 3.34
N ARG A 186 -12.80 29.13 2.73
CA ARG A 186 -12.02 28.11 1.96
C ARG A 186 -11.74 26.85 2.78
N TRP A 187 -11.43 27.01 4.07
CA TRP A 187 -11.20 25.87 4.98
C TRP A 187 -12.48 25.07 5.26
N GLN A 188 -13.62 25.75 5.39
CA GLN A 188 -14.91 25.08 5.55
C GLN A 188 -15.32 24.32 4.27
N THR A 189 -15.13 24.94 3.11
CA THR A 189 -15.36 24.27 1.81
C THR A 189 -14.48 23.02 1.68
N PHE A 190 -13.18 23.15 1.97
CA PHE A 190 -12.28 22.00 1.94
C PHE A 190 -12.72 20.89 2.90
N THR A 191 -12.93 21.20 4.19
CA THR A 191 -13.16 20.16 5.21
C THR A 191 -14.57 19.58 5.19
N ARG A 192 -15.59 20.34 4.73
CA ARG A 192 -17.00 19.92 4.77
C ARG A 192 -17.55 19.46 3.43
N VAL A 193 -16.94 19.88 2.31
CA VAL A 193 -17.41 19.56 0.95
C VAL A 193 -16.40 18.64 0.26
N ILE A 194 -15.15 19.08 0.10
CA ILE A 194 -14.17 18.37 -0.72
C ILE A 194 -13.62 17.15 0.03
N LEU A 195 -13.12 17.32 1.25
CA LEU A 195 -12.48 16.24 2.01
C LEU A 195 -13.38 15.01 2.18
N PRO A 196 -14.67 15.11 2.55
CA PRO A 196 -15.54 13.94 2.65
C PRO A 196 -15.68 13.17 1.32
N THR A 197 -15.65 13.86 0.18
CA THR A 197 -15.74 13.24 -1.14
C THR A 197 -14.49 12.46 -1.49
N ILE A 198 -13.29 12.94 -1.12
CA ILE A 198 -12.01 12.30 -1.46
C ILE A 198 -11.53 11.28 -0.41
N VAL A 199 -12.05 11.31 0.83
CA VAL A 199 -11.63 10.38 1.89
C VAL A 199 -11.73 8.90 1.48
N PRO A 200 -12.78 8.41 0.80
CA PRO A 200 -12.82 7.02 0.34
C PRO A 200 -11.67 6.65 -0.61
N ALA A 201 -11.33 7.57 -1.53
CA ALA A 201 -10.20 7.40 -2.45
C ALA A 201 -8.86 7.45 -1.71
N LEU A 202 -8.74 8.38 -0.76
CA LEU A 202 -7.54 8.51 0.08
C LEU A 202 -7.30 7.25 0.92
N LEU A 203 -8.33 6.67 1.52
CA LEU A 203 -8.24 5.40 2.25
C LEU A 203 -7.87 4.23 1.32
N THR A 204 -8.38 4.24 0.09
CA THR A 204 -8.01 3.23 -0.91
C THR A 204 -6.53 3.37 -1.30
N GLY A 205 -6.07 4.59 -1.58
CA GLY A 205 -4.66 4.87 -1.87
C GLY A 205 -3.73 4.50 -0.71
N PHE A 206 -4.12 4.84 0.52
CA PHE A 206 -3.42 4.41 1.74
C PHE A 206 -3.30 2.89 1.82
N ALA A 207 -4.41 2.16 1.62
CA ALA A 207 -4.43 0.70 1.68
C ALA A 207 -3.51 0.07 0.63
N MET A 208 -3.54 0.60 -0.60
CA MET A 208 -2.69 0.12 -1.70
C MET A 208 -1.21 0.42 -1.43
N ALA A 209 -0.87 1.64 -0.98
CA ALA A 209 0.48 2.01 -0.60
C ALA A 209 1.00 1.14 0.55
N PHE A 210 0.19 0.91 1.58
CA PHE A 210 0.52 0.04 2.71
C PHE A 210 0.76 -1.41 2.27
N ALA A 211 -0.16 -1.99 1.50
CA ALA A 211 -0.02 -3.37 1.01
C ALA A 211 1.23 -3.54 0.15
N ARG A 212 1.52 -2.55 -0.71
CA ARG A 212 2.73 -2.53 -1.53
C ARG A 212 3.99 -2.44 -0.69
N ALA A 213 3.99 -1.61 0.36
CA ALA A 213 5.11 -1.39 1.26
C ALA A 213 5.45 -2.64 2.10
N VAL A 214 4.44 -3.35 2.62
CA VAL A 214 4.64 -4.56 3.45
C VAL A 214 5.40 -5.66 2.70
N GLY A 215 5.17 -5.81 1.40
CA GLY A 215 5.85 -6.81 0.56
C GLY A 215 7.14 -6.32 -0.09
N GLU A 216 7.62 -5.11 0.23
CA GLU A 216 8.80 -4.56 -0.43
C GLU A 216 10.09 -5.20 0.10
N TYR A 217 10.96 -5.58 -0.82
CA TYR A 217 12.29 -6.14 -0.55
C TYR A 217 13.38 -5.42 -1.34
N GLY A 218 13.17 -5.26 -2.65
CA GLY A 218 14.22 -4.87 -3.59
C GLY A 218 14.88 -3.52 -3.31
N SER A 219 14.12 -2.50 -2.94
CA SER A 219 14.68 -1.19 -2.60
C SER A 219 15.24 -1.15 -1.19
N VAL A 220 14.57 -1.83 -0.27
CA VAL A 220 14.91 -1.79 1.15
C VAL A 220 16.24 -2.49 1.44
N ILE A 221 16.56 -3.59 0.76
CA ILE A 221 17.81 -4.35 0.99
C ILE A 221 19.08 -3.50 0.87
N PHE A 222 19.06 -2.48 -0.01
CA PHE A 222 20.22 -1.64 -0.23
C PHE A 222 20.35 -0.49 0.78
N ILE A 223 19.22 0.06 1.25
CA ILE A 223 19.21 1.24 2.11
C ILE A 223 19.07 0.93 3.60
N ALA A 224 18.56 -0.25 3.96
CA ALA A 224 18.27 -0.60 5.35
C ALA A 224 19.51 -0.88 6.22
N GLY A 225 20.64 -1.24 5.61
CA GLY A 225 21.84 -1.68 6.33
C GLY A 225 21.70 -3.06 6.96
N ASN A 226 20.53 -3.67 6.94
CA ASN A 226 20.23 -5.07 7.26
C ASN A 226 20.77 -5.55 8.63
N MET A 227 20.79 -4.66 9.62
CA MET A 227 21.27 -5.00 10.97
C MET A 227 20.22 -5.84 11.71
N PRO A 228 20.59 -7.03 12.20
CA PRO A 228 19.68 -7.88 12.95
C PRO A 228 19.03 -7.13 14.12
N MET A 229 17.72 -7.34 14.32
CA MET A 229 16.87 -6.73 15.36
C MET A 229 16.72 -5.19 15.26
N VAL A 230 17.40 -4.50 14.34
CA VAL A 230 17.38 -3.03 14.22
C VAL A 230 16.72 -2.59 12.91
N SER A 231 17.29 -2.98 11.76
CA SER A 231 16.85 -2.51 10.45
C SER A 231 16.52 -3.62 9.46
N GLU A 232 16.46 -4.85 9.92
CA GLU A 232 16.15 -6.01 9.12
C GLU A 232 14.63 -6.19 8.97
N ILE A 233 14.16 -6.17 7.73
CA ILE A 233 12.74 -6.37 7.40
C ILE A 233 12.40 -7.86 7.26
N THR A 234 11.11 -8.20 7.40
CA THR A 234 10.64 -9.59 7.32
C THR A 234 10.94 -10.27 5.98
N PRO A 235 10.75 -9.64 4.80
CA PRO A 235 11.15 -10.24 3.53
C PRO A 235 12.63 -10.64 3.48
N LEU A 236 13.51 -9.86 4.11
CA LEU A 236 14.93 -10.20 4.18
C LEU A 236 15.18 -11.46 5.03
N ILE A 237 14.48 -11.61 6.17
CA ILE A 237 14.57 -12.83 6.99
C ILE A 237 14.09 -14.05 6.21
N ILE A 238 13.01 -13.93 5.44
CA ILE A 238 12.50 -15.01 4.60
C ILE A 238 13.56 -15.45 3.58
N ILE A 239 14.17 -14.49 2.87
CA ILE A 239 15.25 -14.77 1.90
C ILE A 239 16.46 -15.38 2.60
N GLY A 240 16.91 -14.83 3.73
CA GLY A 240 18.03 -15.38 4.49
C GLY A 240 17.80 -16.82 4.97
N LYS A 241 16.56 -17.19 5.34
CA LYS A 241 16.21 -18.58 5.65
C LYS A 241 16.23 -19.47 4.40
N LEU A 242 15.79 -18.97 3.26
CA LEU A 242 15.86 -19.71 1.98
C LEU A 242 17.32 -19.96 1.56
N GLU A 243 18.21 -19.00 1.72
CA GLU A 243 19.65 -19.13 1.45
C GLU A 243 20.33 -20.14 2.39
N GLN A 244 19.80 -20.32 3.61
CA GLN A 244 20.22 -21.33 4.56
C GLN A 244 19.57 -22.70 4.34
N TYR A 245 18.77 -22.85 3.27
CA TYR A 245 17.98 -24.07 2.96
C TYR A 245 16.91 -24.41 4.02
N ASP A 246 16.59 -23.47 4.95
CA ASP A 246 15.48 -23.60 5.91
C ASP A 246 14.14 -23.22 5.23
N TYR A 247 13.71 -24.03 4.28
CA TYR A 247 12.47 -23.76 3.52
C TYR A 247 11.24 -23.78 4.43
N ALA A 248 11.20 -24.65 5.41
CA ALA A 248 10.05 -24.78 6.30
C ALA A 248 9.93 -23.57 7.24
N GLY A 249 11.05 -23.10 7.82
CA GLY A 249 11.06 -21.87 8.60
C GLY A 249 10.78 -20.63 7.77
N ALA A 250 11.28 -20.56 6.53
CA ALA A 250 10.98 -19.47 5.62
C ALA A 250 9.48 -19.39 5.30
N THR A 251 8.84 -20.53 4.98
CA THR A 251 7.40 -20.59 4.70
C THR A 251 6.55 -20.31 5.93
N ALA A 252 6.99 -20.67 7.14
CA ALA A 252 6.29 -20.34 8.38
C ALA A 252 6.25 -18.82 8.62
N VAL A 253 7.39 -18.13 8.48
CA VAL A 253 7.46 -16.67 8.61
C VAL A 253 6.64 -15.98 7.51
N ALA A 254 6.72 -16.46 6.26
CA ALA A 254 5.94 -15.94 5.14
C ALA A 254 4.43 -16.13 5.34
N LEU A 255 4.01 -17.28 5.89
CA LEU A 255 2.59 -17.55 6.19
C LEU A 255 2.04 -16.59 7.25
N VAL A 256 2.78 -16.36 8.33
CA VAL A 256 2.40 -15.38 9.36
C VAL A 256 2.28 -14.00 8.75
N MET A 257 3.26 -13.56 7.95
CA MET A 257 3.23 -12.28 7.26
C MET A 257 2.01 -12.16 6.33
N LEU A 258 1.70 -13.21 5.56
CA LEU A 258 0.54 -13.28 4.68
C LEU A 258 -0.77 -13.12 5.46
N VAL A 259 -0.93 -13.88 6.55
CA VAL A 259 -2.14 -13.82 7.39
C VAL A 259 -2.33 -12.43 8.01
N PHE A 260 -1.27 -11.83 8.57
CA PHE A 260 -1.34 -10.48 9.12
C PHE A 260 -1.69 -9.44 8.03
N SER A 261 -1.04 -9.51 6.87
CA SER A 261 -1.33 -8.62 5.74
C SER A 261 -2.78 -8.76 5.28
N PHE A 262 -3.29 -9.99 5.20
CA PHE A 262 -4.67 -10.25 4.81
C PHE A 262 -5.67 -9.70 5.83
N ILE A 263 -5.43 -9.90 7.13
CA ILE A 263 -6.26 -9.35 8.20
C ILE A 263 -6.29 -7.81 8.13
N LEU A 264 -5.14 -7.18 7.97
CA LEU A 264 -5.05 -5.72 7.85
C LEU A 264 -5.81 -5.20 6.64
N LEU A 265 -5.68 -5.85 5.47
CA LEU A 265 -6.45 -5.50 4.28
C LEU A 265 -7.97 -5.70 4.48
N LEU A 266 -8.39 -6.76 5.17
CA LEU A 266 -9.79 -6.95 5.52
C LEU A 266 -10.31 -5.83 6.43
N ILE A 267 -9.54 -5.41 7.43
CA ILE A 267 -9.89 -4.29 8.31
C ILE A 267 -10.06 -2.99 7.50
N ILE A 268 -9.10 -2.69 6.63
CA ILE A 268 -9.17 -1.48 5.79
C ILE A 268 -10.38 -1.54 4.86
N ASN A 269 -10.63 -2.67 4.20
CA ASN A 269 -11.79 -2.86 3.34
C ASN A 269 -13.13 -2.76 4.12
N ALA A 270 -13.17 -3.28 5.33
CA ALA A 270 -14.35 -3.16 6.20
C ALA A 270 -14.61 -1.70 6.61
N LEU A 271 -13.56 -0.93 6.92
CA LEU A 271 -13.65 0.50 7.21
C LEU A 271 -14.16 1.28 5.99
N GLN A 272 -13.65 0.99 4.80
CA GLN A 272 -14.13 1.59 3.55
C GLN A 272 -15.61 1.27 3.28
N ALA A 273 -16.01 0.01 3.46
CA ALA A 273 -17.40 -0.42 3.27
C ALA A 273 -18.34 0.24 4.30
N TRP A 274 -17.88 0.38 5.54
CA TRP A 274 -18.64 1.09 6.58
C TRP A 274 -18.80 2.57 6.23
N GLN A 275 -17.75 3.24 5.78
CA GLN A 275 -17.79 4.64 5.39
C GLN A 275 -18.73 4.89 4.20
N ARG A 276 -18.69 4.06 3.14
CA ARG A 276 -19.59 4.15 1.99
C ARG A 276 -21.06 4.08 2.40
N ARG A 277 -21.41 3.25 3.39
CA ARG A 277 -22.78 3.15 3.90
C ARG A 277 -23.26 4.43 4.60
N HIS A 278 -22.36 5.20 5.17
CA HIS A 278 -22.70 6.43 5.91
C HIS A 278 -22.68 7.69 5.02
N THR A 279 -21.93 7.68 3.93
CA THR A 279 -21.84 8.82 3.00
C THR A 279 -22.84 8.75 1.85
N GLY A 280 -23.63 7.67 1.72
CA GLY A 280 -24.67 7.55 0.69
C GLY A 280 -24.12 7.50 -0.75
N ALA A 281 -22.84 7.31 -0.95
CA ALA A 281 -22.25 7.22 -2.27
C ALA A 281 -22.76 5.97 -3.01
N PRO A 282 -23.27 6.09 -4.27
CA PRO A 282 -23.69 4.95 -5.06
C PRO A 282 -22.50 4.01 -5.32
N ALA A 283 -22.84 2.69 -5.40
CA ALA A 283 -21.86 1.62 -5.62
C ALA A 283 -21.37 1.60 -7.07
#